data_4d2eafaa05d65ad9fd7cdb73f3860202
#
_entry.id   4d2eafaa05d65ad9fd7cdb73f3860202
#
_cell.length_a   1.000
_cell.length_b   1.000
_cell.length_c   1.000
_cell.angle_alpha   90.00
_cell.angle_beta   90.00
_cell.angle_gamma   90.00
#
_symmetry.space_group_name_H-M   'P 1'
#
loop_
_entity.id
_entity.type
_entity.pdbx_description
1 polymer ?
#
loop_
_entity_poly.entity_id
_entity_poly.type
_entity_poly.pdbx_seq_one_letter_code
_entity_poly.pdbx_strand_id
1 'polypeptide(L)'
;MAFSGLLLIAQVWKGQTLDPIGVTAAFIDAFALAIYFLLGEKLTRTRDSESLSVYGFGFASLGLFILMPIWNYPVGIFTQSINLQGILDQYTLPGWVLIMWIIVMGTIVPYLFVVNGIKLLSASTASVMGMAEPVLAGVFAWIWIAEKWNFIQLIGGAIVIVGIIFADKARSAAH
;
A
#
# COMPACT_ATOMS: atom_id res chain seq x y z
N MET A 1 -17.97 -7.90 4.56
CA MET A 1 -18.01 -7.82 3.09
C MET A 1 -16.66 -7.51 2.48
N ALA A 2 -16.02 -6.36 2.73
CA ALA A 2 -14.72 -6.04 2.10
C ALA A 2 -13.64 -7.10 2.37
N PHE A 3 -13.50 -7.58 3.60
CA PHE A 3 -12.55 -8.65 3.94
C PHE A 3 -12.77 -9.95 3.15
N SER A 4 -14.02 -10.38 2.94
CA SER A 4 -14.30 -11.57 2.12
C SER A 4 -13.95 -11.36 0.64
N GLY A 5 -14.13 -10.14 0.12
CA GLY A 5 -13.69 -9.79 -1.22
C GLY A 5 -12.17 -9.85 -1.36
N LEU A 6 -11.42 -9.39 -0.36
CA LEU A 6 -9.94 -9.49 -0.36
C LEU A 6 -9.46 -10.95 -0.37
N LEU A 7 -10.10 -11.84 0.38
CA LEU A 7 -9.78 -13.27 0.34
C LEU A 7 -9.99 -13.88 -1.04
N LEU A 8 -11.05 -13.46 -1.76
CA LEU A 8 -11.31 -13.90 -3.12
C LEU A 8 -10.27 -13.37 -4.12
N ILE A 9 -9.83 -12.12 -3.97
CA ILE A 9 -8.76 -11.56 -4.80
C ILE A 9 -7.45 -12.31 -4.55
N ALA A 10 -7.08 -12.50 -3.29
CA ALA A 10 -5.84 -13.16 -2.89
C ALA A 10 -5.83 -14.68 -3.19
N GLN A 11 -7.00 -15.29 -3.41
CA GLN A 11 -7.14 -16.74 -3.69
C GLN A 11 -6.35 -17.63 -2.72
N VAL A 12 -6.43 -17.33 -1.43
CA VAL A 12 -5.66 -17.99 -0.36
C VAL A 12 -5.77 -19.53 -0.34
N TRP A 13 -6.77 -20.12 -1.00
CA TRP A 13 -6.98 -21.56 -1.12
C TRP A 13 -6.17 -22.21 -2.26
N LYS A 14 -5.47 -21.45 -3.10
CA LYS A 14 -4.69 -22.00 -4.22
C LYS A 14 -3.31 -22.50 -3.83
N GLY A 15 -3.16 -23.01 -2.61
CA GLY A 15 -2.04 -23.89 -2.26
C GLY A 15 -0.71 -23.20 -2.03
N GLN A 16 -0.71 -21.95 -1.61
CA GLN A 16 0.50 -21.37 -1.03
C GLN A 16 0.68 -21.92 0.39
N THR A 17 1.82 -22.56 0.64
CA THR A 17 2.21 -22.94 1.99
C THR A 17 2.36 -21.66 2.81
N LEU A 18 1.46 -21.45 3.77
CA LEU A 18 1.56 -20.31 4.68
C LEU A 18 2.78 -20.51 5.58
N ASP A 19 3.79 -19.68 5.39
CA ASP A 19 4.92 -19.63 6.31
C ASP A 19 4.47 -19.02 7.65
N PRO A 20 4.62 -19.72 8.79
CA PRO A 20 4.20 -19.22 10.09
C PRO A 20 4.88 -17.89 10.48
N ILE A 21 6.13 -17.69 10.07
CA ILE A 21 6.88 -16.46 10.34
C ILE A 21 6.24 -15.31 9.52
N GLY A 22 5.98 -15.53 8.25
CA GLY A 22 5.32 -14.57 7.38
C GLY A 22 3.92 -14.19 7.88
N VAL A 23 3.13 -15.17 8.32
CA VAL A 23 1.81 -14.92 8.91
C VAL A 23 1.91 -14.08 10.18
N THR A 24 2.85 -14.41 11.07
CA THR A 24 3.06 -13.63 12.30
C THR A 24 3.49 -12.20 11.99
N ALA A 25 4.40 -12.01 11.04
CA ALA A 25 4.82 -10.69 10.59
C ALA A 25 3.66 -9.88 10.01
N ALA A 26 2.78 -10.50 9.21
CA ALA A 26 1.60 -9.85 8.66
C ALA A 26 0.60 -9.40 9.76
N PHE A 27 0.44 -10.18 10.84
CA PHE A 27 -0.38 -9.75 11.98
C PHE A 27 0.24 -8.55 12.69
N ILE A 28 1.55 -8.55 12.93
CA ILE A 28 2.26 -7.42 13.53
C ILE A 28 2.09 -6.17 12.66
N ASP A 29 2.25 -6.30 11.35
CA ASP A 29 2.07 -5.21 10.39
C ASP A 29 0.63 -4.66 10.43
N ALA A 30 -0.39 -5.52 10.45
CA ALA A 30 -1.78 -5.11 10.56
C ALA A 30 -2.06 -4.30 11.85
N PHE A 31 -1.50 -4.71 12.99
CA PHE A 31 -1.58 -3.93 14.22
C PHE A 31 -0.84 -2.60 14.13
N ALA A 32 0.36 -2.59 13.56
CA ALA A 32 1.13 -1.37 13.36
C ALA A 32 0.38 -0.38 12.44
N LEU A 33 -0.23 -0.88 11.37
CA LEU A 33 -1.04 -0.08 10.46
C LEU A 33 -2.28 0.51 11.17
N ALA A 34 -2.97 -0.26 12.00
CA ALA A 34 -4.11 0.24 12.77
C ALA A 34 -3.67 1.36 13.73
N ILE A 35 -2.56 1.18 14.45
CA ILE A 35 -1.96 2.19 15.32
C ILE A 35 -1.57 3.44 14.50
N TYR A 36 -0.98 3.25 13.32
CA TYR A 36 -0.63 4.35 12.42
C TYR A 36 -1.83 5.22 12.06
N PHE A 37 -2.97 4.63 11.68
CA PHE A 37 -4.19 5.38 11.37
C PHE A 37 -4.73 6.14 12.59
N LEU A 38 -4.79 5.48 13.76
CA LEU A 38 -5.30 6.09 14.99
C LEU A 38 -4.40 7.22 15.50
N LEU A 39 -3.09 7.01 15.50
CA LEU A 39 -2.13 8.04 15.86
C LEU A 39 -2.11 9.18 14.84
N GLY A 40 -2.20 8.86 13.56
CA GLY A 40 -2.31 9.81 12.47
C GLY A 40 -3.49 10.77 12.68
N GLU A 41 -4.68 10.23 12.97
CA GLU A 41 -5.86 11.05 13.25
C GLU A 41 -5.65 11.98 14.46
N LYS A 42 -5.05 11.47 15.53
CA LYS A 42 -4.77 12.28 16.73
C LYS A 42 -3.71 13.36 16.46
N LEU A 43 -2.63 13.01 15.79
CA LEU A 43 -1.49 13.89 15.58
C LEU A 43 -1.76 14.97 14.51
N THR A 44 -2.56 14.65 13.48
CA THR A 44 -2.92 15.63 12.44
C THR A 44 -3.81 16.76 12.95
N ARG A 45 -4.37 16.64 14.16
CA ARG A 45 -5.09 17.75 14.84
C ARG A 45 -4.16 18.83 15.36
N THR A 46 -2.92 18.50 15.64
CA THR A 46 -1.94 19.41 16.28
C THR A 46 -0.72 19.69 15.44
N ARG A 47 -0.47 18.88 14.41
CA ARG A 47 0.68 18.99 13.52
C ARG A 47 0.25 18.92 12.07
N ASP A 48 1.04 19.55 11.20
CA ASP A 48 0.87 19.49 9.77
C ASP A 48 1.31 18.12 9.20
N SER A 49 0.73 17.77 8.08
CA SER A 49 0.98 16.48 7.41
C SER A 49 2.43 16.32 6.96
N GLU A 50 3.08 17.42 6.60
CA GLU A 50 4.48 17.43 6.15
C GLU A 50 5.42 17.07 7.29
N SER A 51 5.29 17.73 8.44
CA SER A 51 6.06 17.41 9.65
C SER A 51 5.88 15.96 10.08
N LEU A 52 4.62 15.46 10.10
CA LEU A 52 4.35 14.08 10.47
C LEU A 52 5.01 13.10 9.51
N SER A 53 5.02 13.42 8.21
CA SER A 53 5.67 12.59 7.20
C SER A 53 7.19 12.56 7.38
N VAL A 54 7.81 13.71 7.64
CA VAL A 54 9.26 13.80 7.89
C VAL A 54 9.67 12.98 9.11
N TYR A 55 8.96 13.12 10.23
CA TYR A 55 9.24 12.32 11.42
C TYR A 55 8.99 10.83 11.18
N GLY A 56 7.89 10.47 10.52
CA GLY A 56 7.57 9.09 10.18
C GLY A 56 8.66 8.43 9.34
N PHE A 57 9.07 9.07 8.25
CA PHE A 57 10.16 8.58 7.41
C PHE A 57 11.51 8.57 8.14
N GLY A 58 11.77 9.58 8.99
CA GLY A 58 12.98 9.64 9.78
C GLY A 58 13.12 8.45 10.73
N PHE A 59 12.09 8.16 11.53
CA PHE A 59 12.09 7.00 12.43
C PHE A 59 12.10 5.67 11.66
N ALA A 60 11.35 5.54 10.58
CA ALA A 60 11.36 4.34 9.73
C ALA A 60 12.77 4.09 9.14
N SER A 61 13.42 5.15 8.65
CA SER A 61 14.78 5.07 8.11
C SER A 61 15.81 4.65 9.17
N LEU A 62 15.71 5.20 10.38
CA LEU A 62 16.56 4.79 11.50
C LEU A 62 16.34 3.32 11.86
N GLY A 63 15.09 2.85 11.93
CA GLY A 63 14.77 1.46 12.18
C GLY A 63 15.33 0.53 11.10
N LEU A 64 15.15 0.89 9.84
CA LEU A 64 15.69 0.13 8.70
C LEU A 64 17.22 0.12 8.69
N PHE A 65 17.87 1.23 9.03
CA PHE A 65 19.33 1.31 9.11
C PHE A 65 19.91 0.34 10.16
N ILE A 66 19.19 0.14 11.26
CA ILE A 66 19.59 -0.81 12.32
C ILE A 66 19.38 -2.26 11.85
N LEU A 67 18.23 -2.55 11.20
CA LEU A 67 17.86 -3.89 10.77
C LEU A 67 18.59 -4.33 9.50
N MET A 68 18.82 -3.39 8.59
CA MET A 68 19.47 -3.61 7.29
C MET A 68 20.59 -2.58 7.08
N PRO A 69 21.79 -2.87 7.56
CA PRO A 69 22.93 -1.96 7.43
C PRO A 69 23.23 -1.60 5.98
N ILE A 70 23.56 -0.35 5.74
CA ILE A 70 23.71 0.24 4.41
C ILE A 70 24.74 -0.47 3.51
N TRP A 71 25.76 -1.09 4.13
CA TRP A 71 26.81 -1.86 3.41
C TRP A 71 26.33 -3.18 2.82
N ASN A 72 25.14 -3.65 3.20
CA ASN A 72 24.54 -4.86 2.63
C ASN A 72 23.69 -4.56 1.39
N TYR A 73 23.53 -3.28 1.02
CA TYR A 73 22.74 -2.90 -0.15
C TYR A 73 23.49 -3.19 -1.45
N PRO A 74 22.80 -3.74 -2.44
CA PRO A 74 23.38 -4.00 -3.77
C PRO A 74 23.49 -2.70 -4.57
N VAL A 75 24.47 -1.87 -4.23
CA VAL A 75 24.66 -0.55 -4.87
C VAL A 75 24.82 -0.61 -6.39
N GLY A 76 25.21 -1.76 -6.95
CA GLY A 76 25.28 -1.97 -8.39
C GLY A 76 23.96 -1.76 -9.14
N ILE A 77 22.82 -1.85 -8.45
CA ILE A 77 21.51 -1.63 -9.05
C ILE A 77 21.34 -0.20 -9.58
N PHE A 78 22.03 0.78 -9.00
CA PHE A 78 21.91 2.17 -9.41
C PHE A 78 22.38 2.41 -10.85
N THR A 79 23.37 1.65 -11.32
CA THR A 79 23.97 1.81 -12.64
C THR A 79 23.46 0.79 -13.66
N GLN A 80 22.74 -0.25 -13.22
CA GLN A 80 22.18 -1.24 -14.12
C GLN A 80 21.05 -0.64 -14.95
N SER A 81 20.96 -1.04 -16.22
CA SER A 81 19.80 -0.76 -17.07
C SER A 81 18.71 -1.77 -16.76
N ILE A 82 17.57 -1.29 -16.29
CA ILE A 82 16.42 -2.09 -15.89
C ILE A 82 15.31 -1.94 -16.93
N ASN A 83 14.80 -3.05 -17.41
CA ASN A 83 13.67 -3.09 -18.33
C ASN A 83 12.37 -2.72 -17.60
N LEU A 84 11.54 -1.87 -18.23
CA LEU A 84 10.29 -1.38 -17.65
C LEU A 84 9.15 -2.41 -17.65
N GLN A 85 9.34 -3.50 -18.38
CA GLN A 85 8.36 -4.59 -18.55
C GLN A 85 6.97 -4.14 -19.05
N GLY A 86 6.09 -5.10 -19.27
CA GLY A 86 4.72 -4.85 -19.69
C GLY A 86 4.63 -4.06 -20.99
N ILE A 87 3.78 -3.03 -21.02
CA ILE A 87 3.57 -2.18 -22.22
C ILE A 87 4.80 -1.35 -22.62
N LEU A 88 5.79 -1.24 -21.74
CA LEU A 88 7.03 -0.52 -21.95
C LEU A 88 8.26 -1.43 -21.99
N ASP A 89 8.10 -2.71 -22.31
CA ASP A 89 9.16 -3.71 -22.30
C ASP A 89 10.32 -3.39 -23.27
N GLN A 90 10.06 -2.58 -24.30
CA GLN A 90 11.08 -2.08 -25.24
C GLN A 90 11.98 -1.00 -24.66
N TYR A 91 11.63 -0.43 -23.52
CA TYR A 91 12.39 0.65 -22.89
C TYR A 91 13.14 0.16 -21.65
N THR A 92 14.34 0.67 -21.49
CA THR A 92 15.17 0.47 -20.30
C THR A 92 15.54 1.81 -19.68
N LEU A 93 15.57 1.87 -18.36
CA LEU A 93 16.03 3.04 -17.63
C LEU A 93 17.15 2.64 -16.66
N PRO A 94 18.08 3.57 -16.37
CA PRO A 94 19.05 3.36 -15.31
C PRO A 94 18.35 3.13 -13.96
N GLY A 95 18.83 2.19 -13.17
CA GLY A 95 18.18 1.83 -11.89
C GLY A 95 18.00 3.01 -10.95
N TRP A 96 18.92 3.99 -10.93
CA TRP A 96 18.77 5.19 -10.10
C TRP A 96 17.54 6.02 -10.46
N VAL A 97 17.14 6.08 -11.75
CA VAL A 97 15.92 6.80 -12.19
C VAL A 97 14.69 6.11 -11.62
N LEU A 98 14.64 4.78 -11.72
CA LEU A 98 13.50 3.99 -11.18
C LEU A 98 13.44 4.08 -9.66
N ILE A 99 14.57 4.06 -8.97
CA ILE A 99 14.63 4.22 -7.52
C ILE A 99 14.11 5.61 -7.13
N MET A 100 14.56 6.68 -7.80
CA MET A 100 14.05 8.03 -7.55
C MET A 100 12.54 8.13 -7.81
N TRP A 101 12.06 7.50 -8.89
CA TRP A 101 10.63 7.43 -9.18
C TRP A 101 9.85 6.73 -8.05
N ILE A 102 10.32 5.58 -7.57
CA ILE A 102 9.70 4.84 -6.47
C ILE A 102 9.72 5.67 -5.17
N ILE A 103 10.83 6.34 -4.87
CA ILE A 103 10.94 7.19 -3.67
C ILE A 103 9.92 8.33 -3.75
N VAL A 104 9.87 9.06 -4.85
CA VAL A 104 9.02 10.26 -4.94
C VAL A 104 7.57 9.86 -5.18
N MET A 105 7.29 9.15 -6.27
CA MET A 105 5.93 8.85 -6.73
C MET A 105 5.32 7.62 -6.08
N GLY A 106 6.14 6.67 -5.65
CA GLY A 106 5.68 5.44 -4.98
C GLY A 106 5.67 5.54 -3.44
N THR A 107 6.34 6.52 -2.86
CA THR A 107 6.45 6.61 -1.40
C THR A 107 6.07 8.00 -0.87
N ILE A 108 6.82 9.06 -1.18
CA ILE A 108 6.61 10.39 -0.58
C ILE A 108 5.22 10.95 -0.93
N VAL A 109 4.88 10.99 -2.20
CA VAL A 109 3.61 11.57 -2.67
C VAL A 109 2.40 10.80 -2.13
N PRO A 110 2.31 9.46 -2.27
CA PRO A 110 1.19 8.71 -1.71
C PRO A 110 1.08 8.84 -0.19
N TYR A 111 2.21 8.85 0.52
CA TYR A 111 2.21 8.98 1.97
C TYR A 111 1.64 10.33 2.42
N LEU A 112 2.02 11.43 1.76
CA LEU A 112 1.45 12.75 2.01
C LEU A 112 -0.07 12.76 1.75
N PHE A 113 -0.53 12.11 0.69
CA PHE A 113 -1.97 11.99 0.43
C PHE A 113 -2.69 11.19 1.50
N VAL A 114 -2.12 10.09 1.99
CA VAL A 114 -2.70 9.29 3.07
C VAL A 114 -2.80 10.10 4.36
N VAL A 115 -1.74 10.80 4.76
CA VAL A 115 -1.75 11.62 5.99
C VAL A 115 -2.75 12.78 5.88
N ASN A 116 -2.82 13.44 4.73
CA ASN A 116 -3.85 14.46 4.48
C ASN A 116 -5.25 13.86 4.45
N GLY A 117 -5.42 12.67 3.88
CA GLY A 117 -6.69 11.94 3.90
C GLY A 117 -7.15 11.64 5.33
N ILE A 118 -6.26 11.17 6.20
CA ILE A 118 -6.56 10.92 7.63
C ILE A 118 -6.99 12.24 8.33
N LYS A 119 -6.31 13.35 8.02
CA LYS A 119 -6.63 14.67 8.56
C LYS A 119 -8.02 15.14 8.17
N LEU A 120 -8.43 14.90 6.92
CA LEU A 120 -9.71 15.40 6.38
C LEU A 120 -10.88 14.47 6.68
N LEU A 121 -10.64 13.18 6.78
CA LEU A 121 -11.70 12.18 6.93
C LEU A 121 -11.83 11.71 8.38
N SER A 122 -11.16 10.71 8.73
CA SER A 122 -10.93 10.10 10.04
C SER A 122 -10.13 8.83 9.82
N ALA A 123 -9.50 8.28 10.84
CA ALA A 123 -8.76 7.02 10.74
C ALA A 123 -9.61 5.90 10.16
N SER A 124 -10.84 5.77 10.64
CA SER A 124 -11.78 4.73 10.20
C SER A 124 -12.17 4.90 8.72
N THR A 125 -12.43 6.14 8.24
CA THR A 125 -12.79 6.37 6.83
C THR A 125 -11.59 6.12 5.92
N ALA A 126 -10.44 6.66 6.30
CA ALA A 126 -9.21 6.50 5.52
C ALA A 126 -8.81 5.01 5.41
N SER A 127 -8.91 4.23 6.50
CA SER A 127 -8.62 2.79 6.47
C SER A 127 -9.58 1.99 5.59
N VAL A 128 -10.89 2.32 5.61
CA VAL A 128 -11.87 1.68 4.73
C VAL A 128 -11.60 2.01 3.26
N MET A 129 -11.27 3.26 2.94
CA MET A 129 -10.88 3.64 1.58
C MET A 129 -9.60 2.95 1.13
N GLY A 130 -8.64 2.75 2.04
CA GLY A 130 -7.43 1.97 1.77
C GLY A 130 -7.69 0.53 1.31
N MET A 131 -8.83 -0.07 1.68
CA MET A 131 -9.21 -1.40 1.19
C MET A 131 -9.45 -1.46 -0.34
N ALA A 132 -9.55 -0.32 -1.03
CA ALA A 132 -9.61 -0.26 -2.49
C ALA A 132 -8.24 -0.53 -3.15
N GLU A 133 -7.14 -0.42 -2.42
CA GLU A 133 -5.78 -0.55 -2.93
C GLU A 133 -5.55 -1.84 -3.74
N PRO A 134 -5.90 -3.05 -3.25
CA PRO A 134 -5.69 -4.27 -4.02
C PRO A 134 -6.51 -4.33 -5.32
N VAL A 135 -7.68 -3.70 -5.35
CA VAL A 135 -8.51 -3.61 -6.56
C VAL A 135 -7.83 -2.71 -7.58
N LEU A 136 -7.37 -1.53 -7.15
CA LEU A 136 -6.67 -0.59 -8.01
C LEU A 136 -5.35 -1.16 -8.51
N ALA A 137 -4.57 -1.80 -7.61
CA ALA A 137 -3.33 -2.48 -7.97
C ALA A 137 -3.56 -3.53 -9.06
N GLY A 138 -4.62 -4.33 -8.96
CA GLY A 138 -4.96 -5.32 -9.98
C GLY A 138 -5.40 -4.69 -11.31
N VAL A 139 -6.11 -3.57 -11.30
CA VAL A 139 -6.42 -2.82 -12.53
C VAL A 139 -5.14 -2.31 -13.20
N PHE A 140 -4.19 -1.76 -12.42
CA PHE A 140 -2.90 -1.33 -12.95
C PHE A 140 -2.07 -2.50 -13.50
N ALA A 141 -2.04 -3.64 -12.80
CA ALA A 141 -1.36 -4.84 -13.28
C ALA A 141 -1.97 -5.35 -14.59
N TRP A 142 -3.30 -5.33 -14.71
CA TRP A 142 -3.98 -5.69 -15.96
C TRP A 142 -3.59 -4.76 -17.11
N ILE A 143 -3.58 -3.44 -16.88
CA ILE A 143 -3.25 -2.45 -17.91
C ILE A 143 -1.75 -2.52 -18.28
N TRP A 144 -0.86 -2.62 -17.28
CA TRP A 144 0.58 -2.48 -17.48
C TRP A 144 1.26 -3.75 -17.94
N ILE A 145 1.00 -4.88 -17.26
CA ILE A 145 1.65 -6.17 -17.54
C ILE A 145 0.72 -7.20 -18.15
N ALA A 146 -0.48 -6.77 -18.56
CA ALA A 146 -1.51 -7.63 -19.16
C ALA A 146 -1.90 -8.83 -18.26
N GLU A 147 -1.78 -8.68 -16.94
CA GLU A 147 -2.20 -9.68 -15.97
C GLU A 147 -3.71 -9.84 -16.01
N LYS A 148 -4.19 -11.06 -16.28
CA LYS A 148 -5.63 -11.32 -16.41
C LYS A 148 -6.20 -11.77 -15.07
N TRP A 149 -7.18 -11.04 -14.58
CA TRP A 149 -7.99 -11.48 -13.48
C TRP A 149 -8.89 -12.64 -13.89
N ASN A 150 -8.96 -13.66 -13.07
CA ASN A 150 -9.96 -14.69 -13.23
C ASN A 150 -11.31 -14.23 -12.67
N PHE A 151 -12.37 -14.98 -13.01
CA PHE A 151 -13.73 -14.64 -12.60
C PHE A 151 -13.91 -14.49 -11.09
N ILE A 152 -13.21 -15.26 -10.28
CA ILE A 152 -13.28 -15.19 -8.81
C ILE A 152 -12.66 -13.89 -8.30
N GLN A 153 -11.55 -13.46 -8.88
CA GLN A 153 -10.90 -12.19 -8.53
C GLN A 153 -11.77 -10.98 -8.90
N LEU A 154 -12.46 -11.04 -10.04
CA LEU A 154 -13.41 -9.99 -10.44
C LEU A 154 -14.58 -9.88 -9.46
N ILE A 155 -15.15 -11.02 -9.03
CA ILE A 155 -16.19 -11.04 -7.99
C ILE A 155 -15.63 -10.47 -6.68
N GLY A 156 -14.42 -10.88 -6.29
CA GLY A 156 -13.75 -10.36 -5.09
C GLY A 156 -13.60 -8.84 -5.13
N GLY A 157 -13.13 -8.28 -6.25
CA GLY A 157 -13.02 -6.84 -6.47
C GLY A 157 -14.35 -6.10 -6.35
N ALA A 158 -15.40 -6.65 -6.98
CA ALA A 158 -16.75 -6.09 -6.88
C ALA A 158 -17.26 -6.09 -5.43
N ILE A 159 -17.05 -7.16 -4.68
CA ILE A 159 -17.45 -7.25 -3.26
C ILE A 159 -16.69 -6.23 -2.39
N VAL A 160 -15.39 -6.00 -2.65
CA VAL A 160 -14.62 -4.97 -1.94
C VAL A 160 -15.22 -3.59 -2.18
N ILE A 161 -15.45 -3.22 -3.45
CA ILE A 161 -16.01 -1.90 -3.81
C ILE A 161 -17.40 -1.70 -3.18
N VAL A 162 -18.28 -2.69 -3.29
CA VAL A 162 -19.60 -2.65 -2.67
C VAL A 162 -19.48 -2.52 -1.15
N GLY A 163 -18.55 -3.24 -0.51
CA GLY A 163 -18.28 -3.15 0.92
C GLY A 163 -17.86 -1.75 1.36
N ILE A 164 -17.00 -1.08 0.59
CA ILE A 164 -16.56 0.31 0.84
C ILE A 164 -17.76 1.27 0.74
N ILE A 165 -18.57 1.16 -0.32
CA ILE A 165 -19.74 2.00 -0.51
C ILE A 165 -20.75 1.85 0.63
N PHE A 166 -20.99 0.62 1.10
CA PHE A 166 -21.89 0.38 2.23
C PHE A 166 -21.34 0.96 3.54
N ALA A 167 -20.03 0.82 3.78
CA ALA A 167 -19.39 1.38 4.97
C ALA A 167 -19.48 2.91 4.99
N ASP A 168 -19.29 3.56 3.84
CA ASP A 168 -19.41 5.00 3.71
C ASP A 168 -20.85 5.49 3.93
N LYS A 169 -21.85 4.85 3.30
CA LYS A 169 -23.26 5.17 3.49
C LYS A 169 -23.74 4.97 4.93
N ALA A 170 -23.33 3.88 5.56
CA ALA A 170 -23.71 3.60 6.95
C ALA A 170 -23.22 4.69 7.91
N ARG A 171 -22.05 5.27 7.63
CA ARG A 171 -21.51 6.36 8.41
C ARG A 171 -22.24 7.68 8.15
N SER A 172 -22.51 8.01 6.88
CA SER A 172 -23.24 9.22 6.52
C SER A 172 -24.64 9.26 7.10
N ALA A 173 -25.23 8.10 7.41
CA ALA A 173 -26.53 7.98 8.07
C ALA A 173 -26.46 8.11 9.60
N ALA A 174 -25.26 8.06 10.20
CA ALA A 174 -25.05 8.15 11.65
C ALA A 174 -24.68 9.58 12.12
N HIS A 175 -24.51 10.51 11.20
CA HIS A 175 -24.28 11.94 11.40
C HIS A 175 -25.47 12.75 10.88
#